data_3e6b67f2cc1ed0e4770c2662f6f0d818
#
_entry.id   3e6b67f2cc1ed0e4770c2662f6f0d818
#
_cell.length_a   1.000
_cell.length_b   1.000
_cell.length_c   1.000
_cell.angle_alpha   90.00
_cell.angle_beta   90.00
_cell.angle_gamma   90.00
#
_symmetry.space_group_name_H-M   'P 1'
#
loop_
_entity.id
_entity.type
_entity.pdbx_description
1 polymer ?
#
loop_
_entity_poly.entity_id
_entity_poly.type
_entity_poly.pdbx_seq_one_letter_code
_entity_poly.pdbx_strand_id
1 'polypeptide(L)'
;MKRNLALLISRTVFMFSLLSGFTAAQTKQLPPAPIPTQISTAKKVFIANGGGDEPGISDPFFGGDVDRAYNQFYAAMKSAGRYELVGSPVEADLLFEIRFLVQPSETKVFKGDTFGATYDPQFRLEIRDPKTNALLWGFTEHMEWAILPGNRNRNFDQASGRIVTDVLALGTRAVAAATTPAKP
;
A
#
# COMPACT_ATOMS: atom_id res chain seq x y z
N MET A 1 -10.66 9.41 -75.35
CA MET A 1 -10.84 9.13 -73.89
C MET A 1 -9.69 8.32 -73.33
N LYS A 2 -8.45 8.84 -73.25
CA LYS A 2 -7.28 8.15 -72.68
C LYS A 2 -6.21 9.15 -72.16
N ARG A 3 -6.55 10.04 -71.21
CA ARG A 3 -5.59 11.06 -70.70
C ARG A 3 -5.69 11.42 -69.24
N ASN A 4 -6.47 10.72 -68.40
CA ASN A 4 -6.65 11.10 -66.98
C ASN A 4 -6.31 9.99 -65.98
N LEU A 5 -5.56 8.94 -66.39
CA LEU A 5 -5.21 7.85 -65.46
C LEU A 5 -3.81 7.95 -64.88
N ALA A 6 -2.97 8.86 -65.36
CA ALA A 6 -1.58 8.97 -64.95
C ALA A 6 -1.32 9.96 -63.78
N LEU A 7 -2.35 10.74 -63.35
CA LEU A 7 -2.21 11.78 -62.33
C LEU A 7 -2.65 11.35 -60.93
N LEU A 8 -3.20 10.14 -60.79
CA LEU A 8 -3.77 9.65 -59.50
C LEU A 8 -2.77 8.74 -58.72
N ILE A 9 -1.69 8.32 -59.33
CA ILE A 9 -0.72 7.42 -58.68
C ILE A 9 0.43 8.17 -57.99
N SER A 10 0.63 9.46 -58.26
CA SER A 10 1.75 10.22 -57.70
C SER A 10 1.47 10.89 -56.33
N ARG A 11 0.27 10.76 -55.77
CA ARG A 11 -0.08 11.44 -54.51
C ARG A 11 -0.18 10.54 -53.30
N THR A 12 -0.03 9.23 -53.43
CA THR A 12 -0.22 8.26 -52.37
C THR A 12 1.09 7.74 -51.76
N VAL A 13 2.25 8.14 -52.25
CA VAL A 13 3.55 7.62 -51.76
C VAL A 13 4.27 8.55 -50.77
N PHE A 14 3.76 9.77 -50.51
CA PHE A 14 4.47 10.74 -49.66
C PHE A 14 3.93 10.89 -48.25
N MET A 15 3.08 9.99 -47.74
CA MET A 15 2.49 10.07 -46.41
C MET A 15 2.87 8.93 -45.47
N PHE A 16 3.97 8.23 -45.72
CA PHE A 16 4.36 7.06 -44.93
C PHE A 16 5.77 7.14 -44.29
N SER A 17 6.29 8.34 -44.05
CA SER A 17 7.66 8.50 -43.53
C SER A 17 7.77 9.36 -42.26
N LEU A 18 6.75 9.44 -41.43
CA LEU A 18 6.82 10.17 -40.14
C LEU A 18 6.44 9.29 -38.93
N LEU A 19 6.72 7.98 -39.00
CA LEU A 19 6.74 7.12 -37.81
C LEU A 19 8.18 6.92 -37.33
N SER A 20 8.86 8.04 -37.05
CA SER A 20 10.22 7.98 -36.49
C SER A 20 10.14 8.19 -34.98
N GLY A 21 10.34 7.10 -34.24
CA GLY A 21 11.10 7.15 -33.01
C GLY A 21 10.44 7.83 -31.81
N PHE A 22 9.34 7.29 -31.28
CA PHE A 22 9.17 7.35 -29.83
C PHE A 22 10.17 6.38 -29.20
N THR A 23 11.41 6.81 -29.00
CA THR A 23 12.29 6.19 -28.01
C THR A 23 11.64 6.44 -26.68
N ALA A 24 10.89 5.44 -26.17
CA ALA A 24 10.49 5.38 -24.80
C ALA A 24 11.78 5.50 -23.98
N ALA A 25 11.95 6.66 -23.33
CA ALA A 25 13.00 6.83 -22.33
C ALA A 25 12.72 5.77 -21.27
N GLN A 26 13.48 4.68 -21.28
CA GLN A 26 13.47 3.68 -20.22
C GLN A 26 13.94 4.43 -18.96
N THR A 27 13.01 4.84 -18.13
CA THR A 27 13.31 5.30 -16.77
C THR A 27 14.08 4.17 -16.12
N LYS A 28 15.38 4.36 -15.92
CA LYS A 28 16.26 3.43 -15.25
C LYS A 28 15.67 3.19 -13.86
N GLN A 29 14.97 2.07 -13.69
CA GLN A 29 14.34 1.72 -12.44
C GLN A 29 15.47 1.50 -11.43
N LEU A 30 15.51 2.37 -10.41
CA LEU A 30 16.48 2.21 -9.33
C LEU A 30 16.24 0.86 -8.64
N PRO A 31 17.31 0.16 -8.23
CA PRO A 31 17.15 -1.06 -7.48
C PRO A 31 16.37 -0.76 -6.18
N PRO A 32 15.46 -1.63 -5.75
CA PRO A 32 14.73 -1.46 -4.50
C PRO A 32 15.72 -1.41 -3.33
N ALA A 33 15.37 -0.63 -2.31
CA ALA A 33 16.15 -0.58 -1.07
C ALA A 33 16.28 -1.98 -0.44
N PRO A 34 17.43 -2.32 0.15
CA PRO A 34 17.61 -3.60 0.79
C PRO A 34 16.66 -3.73 2.01
N ILE A 35 16.07 -4.92 2.15
CA ILE A 35 15.22 -5.22 3.30
C ILE A 35 16.14 -5.47 4.50
N PRO A 36 15.88 -4.84 5.69
CA PRO A 36 16.68 -5.09 6.89
C PRO A 36 16.73 -6.58 7.25
N THR A 37 17.92 -7.10 7.56
CA THR A 37 18.15 -8.52 7.86
C THR A 37 17.30 -9.00 9.03
N GLN A 38 17.02 -8.13 9.99
CA GLN A 38 16.16 -8.44 11.13
C GLN A 38 14.77 -8.92 10.71
N ILE A 39 14.20 -8.35 9.63
CA ILE A 39 12.91 -8.77 9.10
C ILE A 39 12.96 -10.18 8.52
N SER A 40 14.10 -10.58 7.91
CA SER A 40 14.26 -11.91 7.32
C SER A 40 14.45 -13.01 8.36
N THR A 41 15.03 -12.69 9.49
CA THR A 41 15.40 -13.65 10.55
C THR A 41 14.36 -13.75 11.67
N ALA A 42 13.44 -12.80 11.76
CA ALA A 42 12.43 -12.72 12.80
C ALA A 42 11.50 -13.94 12.79
N LYS A 43 11.22 -14.45 13.99
CA LYS A 43 10.26 -15.53 14.25
C LYS A 43 9.13 -15.09 15.17
N LYS A 44 9.44 -14.23 16.14
CA LYS A 44 8.51 -13.75 17.16
C LYS A 44 8.10 -12.33 16.90
N VAL A 45 6.80 -12.08 16.92
CA VAL A 45 6.24 -10.75 16.66
C VAL A 45 5.29 -10.36 17.78
N PHE A 46 5.46 -9.18 18.31
CA PHE A 46 4.47 -8.52 19.13
C PHE A 46 3.66 -7.55 18.25
N ILE A 47 2.34 -7.64 18.29
CA ILE A 47 1.46 -6.72 17.56
C ILE A 47 0.90 -5.71 18.56
N ALA A 48 1.22 -4.44 18.32
CA ALA A 48 0.71 -3.32 19.10
C ALA A 48 -0.48 -2.66 18.41
N ASN A 49 -1.46 -2.26 19.21
CA ASN A 49 -2.52 -1.38 18.77
C ASN A 49 -2.00 0.07 18.78
N GLY A 50 -1.74 0.62 17.60
CA GLY A 50 -1.32 2.01 17.44
C GLY A 50 -2.46 3.02 17.62
N GLY A 51 -3.66 2.53 17.91
CA GLY A 51 -4.86 3.35 18.02
C GLY A 51 -5.43 3.76 16.65
N GLY A 52 -6.38 4.64 16.70
CA GLY A 52 -7.00 5.29 15.53
C GLY A 52 -6.82 6.80 15.63
N ASP A 53 -7.38 7.48 14.65
CA ASP A 53 -7.52 8.94 14.72
C ASP A 53 -8.42 9.35 15.88
N GLU A 54 -8.30 10.64 16.22
CA GLU A 54 -9.03 11.24 17.30
C GLU A 54 -10.52 10.84 17.34
N PRO A 55 -11.07 10.62 18.54
CA PRO A 55 -12.46 10.20 18.72
C PRO A 55 -13.43 11.17 18.01
N GLY A 56 -14.22 10.66 17.11
CA GLY A 56 -15.31 11.40 16.46
C GLY A 56 -15.39 11.25 14.93
N ILE A 57 -14.32 10.96 14.24
CA ILE A 57 -14.36 10.79 12.77
C ILE A 57 -14.39 9.31 12.36
N SER A 58 -13.67 8.43 13.05
CA SER A 58 -13.60 7.01 12.71
C SER A 58 -14.86 6.24 13.11
N ASP A 59 -15.42 6.52 14.26
CA ASP A 59 -16.49 5.72 14.89
C ASP A 59 -17.85 5.82 14.17
N PRO A 60 -18.43 7.01 13.87
CA PRO A 60 -19.72 7.08 13.18
C PRO A 60 -19.67 6.60 11.73
N PHE A 61 -18.52 6.68 11.08
CA PHE A 61 -18.37 6.36 9.66
C PHE A 61 -18.08 4.88 9.38
N PHE A 62 -17.41 4.18 10.30
CA PHE A 62 -17.01 2.80 10.07
C PHE A 62 -17.80 1.78 10.90
N GLY A 63 -18.68 2.26 11.81
CA GLY A 63 -19.66 1.45 12.54
C GLY A 63 -19.01 0.28 13.30
N GLY A 64 -17.81 0.48 13.81
CA GLY A 64 -17.03 -0.57 14.44
C GLY A 64 -16.32 -0.10 15.69
N ASP A 65 -15.88 -1.07 16.45
CA ASP A 65 -14.99 -0.91 17.58
C ASP A 65 -13.72 -0.18 17.15
N VAL A 66 -13.21 0.73 17.97
CA VAL A 66 -11.94 1.44 17.76
C VAL A 66 -10.76 0.48 17.59
N ASP A 67 -10.88 -0.73 18.14
CA ASP A 67 -9.90 -1.79 18.04
C ASP A 67 -10.10 -2.71 16.82
N ARG A 68 -11.08 -2.44 15.95
CA ARG A 68 -11.39 -3.30 14.80
C ARG A 68 -10.18 -3.56 13.91
N ALA A 69 -9.41 -2.52 13.59
CA ALA A 69 -8.22 -2.64 12.75
C ALA A 69 -7.18 -3.57 13.38
N TYR A 70 -6.91 -3.38 14.67
CA TYR A 70 -6.01 -4.21 15.44
C TYR A 70 -6.49 -5.67 15.53
N ASN A 71 -7.74 -5.88 15.94
CA ASN A 71 -8.32 -7.20 16.13
C ASN A 71 -8.32 -8.02 14.83
N GLN A 72 -8.68 -7.37 13.71
CA GLN A 72 -8.73 -8.02 12.41
C GLN A 72 -7.32 -8.35 11.89
N PHE A 73 -6.37 -7.42 12.02
CA PHE A 73 -4.98 -7.65 11.66
C PHE A 73 -4.36 -8.77 12.50
N TYR A 74 -4.55 -8.73 13.83
CA TYR A 74 -4.06 -9.77 14.75
C TYR A 74 -4.59 -11.16 14.37
N ALA A 75 -5.91 -11.28 14.15
CA ALA A 75 -6.53 -12.55 13.76
C ALA A 75 -5.99 -13.08 12.43
N ALA A 76 -5.80 -12.21 11.44
CA ALA A 76 -5.26 -12.57 10.14
C ALA A 76 -3.79 -13.03 10.23
N MET A 77 -2.95 -12.32 10.98
CA MET A 77 -1.55 -12.70 11.20
C MET A 77 -1.43 -14.02 11.95
N LYS A 78 -2.29 -14.24 12.97
CA LYS A 78 -2.36 -15.52 13.70
C LYS A 78 -2.75 -16.66 12.77
N SER A 79 -3.75 -16.45 11.91
CA SER A 79 -4.21 -17.46 10.94
C SER A 79 -3.15 -17.78 9.88
N ALA A 80 -2.35 -16.79 9.46
CA ALA A 80 -1.28 -16.99 8.49
C ALA A 80 -0.13 -17.86 9.01
N GLY A 81 0.06 -17.93 10.33
CA GLY A 81 0.99 -18.86 10.98
C GLY A 81 2.47 -18.67 10.65
N ARG A 82 2.85 -17.54 10.01
CA ARG A 82 4.23 -17.26 9.66
C ARG A 82 5.09 -16.89 10.85
N TYR A 83 4.52 -16.15 11.78
CA TYR A 83 5.20 -15.68 13.00
C TYR A 83 4.53 -16.26 14.23
N GLU A 84 5.34 -16.50 15.25
CA GLU A 84 4.86 -16.74 16.62
C GLU A 84 4.45 -15.40 17.22
N LEU A 85 3.16 -15.23 17.53
CA LEU A 85 2.66 -14.01 18.16
C LEU A 85 2.87 -14.11 19.67
N VAL A 86 3.64 -13.16 20.23
CA VAL A 86 3.95 -13.08 21.66
C VAL A 86 3.13 -12.02 22.37
N GLY A 87 2.94 -12.17 23.66
CA GLY A 87 2.15 -11.27 24.49
C GLY A 87 2.93 -10.08 25.06
N SER A 88 4.26 -10.05 24.87
CA SER A 88 5.12 -8.99 25.38
C SER A 88 6.13 -8.52 24.33
N PRO A 89 6.35 -7.20 24.18
CA PRO A 89 7.34 -6.69 23.24
C PRO A 89 8.79 -7.12 23.60
N VAL A 90 9.06 -7.44 24.87
CA VAL A 90 10.39 -7.89 25.31
C VAL A 90 10.76 -9.26 24.74
N GLU A 91 9.76 -10.09 24.43
CA GLU A 91 9.94 -11.43 23.86
C GLU A 91 10.02 -11.43 22.35
N ALA A 92 9.73 -10.30 21.72
CA ALA A 92 9.60 -10.19 20.27
C ALA A 92 10.92 -9.89 19.58
N ASP A 93 11.06 -10.41 18.35
CA ASP A 93 12.12 -10.04 17.42
C ASP A 93 11.74 -8.76 16.65
N LEU A 94 10.43 -8.56 16.42
CA LEU A 94 9.86 -7.39 15.76
C LEU A 94 8.60 -6.91 16.48
N LEU A 95 8.41 -5.60 16.45
CA LEU A 95 7.19 -4.92 16.86
C LEU A 95 6.42 -4.48 15.62
N PHE A 96 5.18 -4.93 15.47
CA PHE A 96 4.25 -4.49 14.46
C PHE A 96 3.22 -3.55 15.09
N GLU A 97 3.23 -2.29 14.71
CA GLU A 97 2.26 -1.31 15.20
C GLU A 97 1.27 -1.00 14.09
N ILE A 98 0.04 -1.44 14.25
CA ILE A 98 -1.05 -1.19 13.29
C ILE A 98 -1.97 -0.08 13.80
N ARG A 99 -2.34 0.84 12.91
CA ARG A 99 -3.32 1.89 13.16
C ARG A 99 -4.19 2.13 11.93
N PHE A 100 -5.39 2.60 12.16
CA PHE A 100 -6.29 3.05 11.12
C PHE A 100 -6.55 4.55 11.28
N LEU A 101 -6.32 5.31 10.22
CA LEU A 101 -6.39 6.76 10.21
C LEU A 101 -7.41 7.23 9.18
N VAL A 102 -8.15 8.29 9.50
CA VAL A 102 -9.09 8.94 8.58
C VAL A 102 -8.69 10.40 8.44
N GLN A 103 -7.81 10.68 7.48
CA GLN A 103 -7.28 12.03 7.28
C GLN A 103 -8.17 12.84 6.33
N PRO A 104 -8.39 14.13 6.57
CA PRO A 104 -8.97 15.01 5.58
C PRO A 104 -7.99 15.16 4.40
N SER A 105 -8.46 14.87 3.18
CA SER A 105 -7.62 14.95 1.98
C SER A 105 -7.82 16.26 1.23
N GLU A 106 -9.07 16.73 1.11
CA GLU A 106 -9.38 18.00 0.46
C GLU A 106 -10.54 18.70 1.15
N THR A 107 -10.45 20.02 1.24
CA THR A 107 -11.57 20.88 1.65
C THR A 107 -12.12 21.57 0.41
N LYS A 108 -13.37 21.31 0.07
CA LYS A 108 -14.03 21.98 -1.06
C LYS A 108 -14.54 23.34 -0.62
N VAL A 109 -13.99 24.40 -1.18
CA VAL A 109 -14.42 25.80 -0.95
C VAL A 109 -15.19 26.30 -2.17
N PHE A 110 -16.39 26.79 -1.95
CA PHE A 110 -17.19 27.47 -2.97
C PHE A 110 -17.59 28.85 -2.48
N LYS A 111 -17.22 29.91 -3.21
CA LYS A 111 -17.47 31.32 -2.87
C LYS A 111 -16.98 31.74 -1.47
N GLY A 112 -15.88 31.13 -0.99
CA GLY A 112 -15.34 31.43 0.32
C GLY A 112 -15.92 30.59 1.49
N ASP A 113 -16.96 29.82 1.24
CA ASP A 113 -17.54 28.92 2.23
C ASP A 113 -17.04 27.49 2.03
N THR A 114 -16.77 26.80 3.14
CA THR A 114 -16.38 25.38 3.15
C THR A 114 -17.60 24.52 2.86
N PHE A 115 -17.58 23.80 1.73
CA PHE A 115 -18.72 23.01 1.26
C PHE A 115 -18.62 21.52 1.57
N GLY A 116 -17.56 21.07 2.18
CA GLY A 116 -17.34 19.68 2.55
C GLY A 116 -15.87 19.32 2.60
N ALA A 117 -15.60 18.22 3.24
CA ALA A 117 -14.28 17.58 3.25
C ALA A 117 -14.35 16.22 2.57
N THR A 118 -13.34 15.88 1.81
CA THR A 118 -13.07 14.51 1.41
C THR A 118 -12.09 13.89 2.40
N TYR A 119 -12.22 12.60 2.62
CA TYR A 119 -11.40 11.88 3.57
C TYR A 119 -10.61 10.80 2.87
N ASP A 120 -9.41 10.53 3.37
CA ASP A 120 -8.52 9.47 2.93
C ASP A 120 -8.30 8.49 4.09
N PRO A 121 -9.19 7.49 4.23
CA PRO A 121 -9.03 6.45 5.22
C PRO A 121 -7.93 5.49 4.82
N GLN A 122 -7.02 5.20 5.76
CA GLN A 122 -5.86 4.37 5.48
C GLN A 122 -5.43 3.55 6.69
N PHE A 123 -4.95 2.35 6.41
CA PHE A 123 -4.16 1.58 7.36
C PHE A 123 -2.71 2.01 7.30
N ARG A 124 -2.08 2.14 8.43
CA ARG A 124 -0.63 2.26 8.56
C ARG A 124 -0.10 1.15 9.44
N LEU A 125 0.93 0.49 8.95
CA LEU A 125 1.67 -0.49 9.70
C LEU A 125 3.13 -0.06 9.76
N GLU A 126 3.67 -0.01 10.96
CA GLU A 126 5.07 0.23 11.22
C GLU A 126 5.71 -1.04 11.80
N ILE A 127 6.83 -1.45 11.21
CA ILE A 127 7.66 -2.56 11.70
C ILE A 127 8.87 -1.94 12.37
N ARG A 128 9.01 -2.18 13.69
CA ARG A 128 10.06 -1.60 14.51
C ARG A 128 10.91 -2.68 15.17
N ASP A 129 12.14 -2.31 15.47
CA ASP A 129 13.00 -3.07 16.40
C ASP A 129 12.49 -2.85 17.82
N PRO A 130 12.10 -3.90 18.58
CA PRO A 130 11.57 -3.74 19.93
C PRO A 130 12.61 -3.23 20.94
N LYS A 131 13.91 -3.36 20.65
CA LYS A 131 14.99 -2.94 21.56
C LYS A 131 15.36 -1.48 21.39
N THR A 132 15.43 -1.01 20.15
CA THR A 132 15.88 0.34 19.82
C THR A 132 14.74 1.28 19.44
N ASN A 133 13.56 0.74 19.23
CA ASN A 133 12.38 1.42 18.67
C ASN A 133 12.63 2.04 17.28
N ALA A 134 13.70 1.62 16.59
CA ALA A 134 13.98 2.07 15.23
C ALA A 134 12.95 1.56 14.26
N LEU A 135 12.45 2.44 13.37
CA LEU A 135 11.56 2.06 12.28
C LEU A 135 12.38 1.29 11.22
N LEU A 136 12.04 0.04 11.01
CA LEU A 136 12.68 -0.84 10.03
C LEU A 136 11.96 -0.82 8.69
N TRP A 137 10.62 -0.75 8.70
CA TRP A 137 9.77 -0.75 7.51
C TRP A 137 8.41 -0.14 7.81
N GLY A 138 7.75 0.36 6.77
CA GLY A 138 6.39 0.90 6.89
C GLY A 138 5.55 0.56 5.67
N PHE A 139 4.26 0.36 5.92
CA PHE A 139 3.24 0.20 4.90
C PHE A 139 2.13 1.22 5.11
N THR A 140 1.58 1.70 4.01
CA THR A 140 0.35 2.50 4.00
C THR A 140 -0.57 1.89 2.96
N GLU A 141 -1.80 1.57 3.37
CA GLU A 141 -2.80 0.99 2.51
C GLU A 141 -4.06 1.84 2.55
N HIS A 142 -4.38 2.47 1.43
CA HIS A 142 -5.55 3.33 1.30
C HIS A 142 -6.83 2.50 1.17
N MET A 143 -7.87 2.91 1.85
CA MET A 143 -9.20 2.33 1.74
C MET A 143 -10.07 3.20 0.83
N GLU A 144 -10.70 2.62 -0.17
CA GLU A 144 -11.67 3.33 -0.98
C GLU A 144 -12.83 3.86 -0.13
N TRP A 145 -13.08 5.16 -0.23
CA TRP A 145 -14.22 5.78 0.42
C TRP A 145 -15.54 5.31 -0.22
N ALA A 146 -16.56 5.06 0.58
CA ALA A 146 -17.90 4.74 0.11
C ALA A 146 -18.96 5.36 1.00
N ILE A 147 -20.06 5.82 0.38
CA ILE A 147 -21.18 6.44 1.09
C ILE A 147 -21.97 5.38 1.87
N LEU A 148 -22.21 4.21 1.27
CA LEU A 148 -23.01 3.15 1.88
C LEU A 148 -22.19 2.37 2.92
N PRO A 149 -22.73 2.13 4.14
CA PRO A 149 -22.01 1.44 5.21
C PRO A 149 -21.52 0.03 4.79
N GLY A 150 -22.32 -0.73 4.05
CA GLY A 150 -21.92 -2.07 3.58
C GLY A 150 -20.72 -2.04 2.64
N ASN A 151 -20.63 -1.03 1.77
CA ASN A 151 -19.48 -0.87 0.90
C ASN A 151 -18.24 -0.41 1.68
N ARG A 152 -18.41 0.50 2.66
CA ARG A 152 -17.31 0.91 3.54
C ARG A 152 -16.72 -0.27 4.29
N ASN A 153 -17.57 -1.13 4.87
CA ASN A 153 -17.11 -2.33 5.58
C ASN A 153 -16.34 -3.26 4.67
N ARG A 154 -16.85 -3.52 3.46
CA ARG A 154 -16.15 -4.35 2.48
C ARG A 154 -14.79 -3.74 2.07
N ASN A 155 -14.74 -2.44 1.83
CA ASN A 155 -13.50 -1.75 1.45
C ASN A 155 -12.48 -1.76 2.61
N PHE A 156 -12.95 -1.64 3.86
CA PHE A 156 -12.12 -1.81 5.05
C PHE A 156 -11.51 -3.21 5.11
N ASP A 157 -12.33 -4.25 4.95
CA ASP A 157 -11.87 -5.64 5.00
C ASP A 157 -10.86 -5.93 3.86
N GLN A 158 -11.09 -5.38 2.67
CA GLN A 158 -10.16 -5.50 1.55
C GLN A 158 -8.83 -4.82 1.81
N ALA A 159 -8.83 -3.59 2.33
CA ALA A 159 -7.61 -2.84 2.65
C ALA A 159 -6.82 -3.55 3.77
N SER A 160 -7.51 -4.03 4.82
CA SER A 160 -6.91 -4.84 5.87
C SER A 160 -6.28 -6.12 5.31
N GLY A 161 -6.94 -6.79 4.37
CA GLY A 161 -6.39 -7.99 3.70
C GLY A 161 -5.14 -7.70 2.86
N ARG A 162 -5.09 -6.55 2.18
CA ARG A 162 -3.91 -6.15 1.39
C ARG A 162 -2.70 -5.89 2.28
N ILE A 163 -2.85 -5.18 3.38
CA ILE A 163 -1.72 -4.91 4.29
C ILE A 163 -1.15 -6.20 4.90
N VAL A 164 -2.00 -7.18 5.23
CA VAL A 164 -1.55 -8.51 5.66
C VAL A 164 -0.75 -9.21 4.56
N THR A 165 -1.25 -9.17 3.33
CA THR A 165 -0.58 -9.76 2.17
C THR A 165 0.80 -9.15 1.95
N ASP A 166 0.92 -7.83 2.07
CA ASP A 166 2.18 -7.10 1.89
C ASP A 166 3.21 -7.45 2.96
N VAL A 167 2.78 -7.57 4.22
CA VAL A 167 3.64 -8.01 5.34
C VAL A 167 4.19 -9.42 5.10
N LEU A 168 3.33 -10.34 4.69
CA LEU A 168 3.74 -11.72 4.42
C LEU A 168 4.67 -11.79 3.20
N ALA A 169 4.40 -11.02 2.15
CA ALA A 169 5.25 -10.92 0.98
C ALA A 169 6.61 -10.30 1.29
N LEU A 170 6.67 -9.26 2.15
CA LEU A 170 7.92 -8.67 2.61
C LEU A 170 8.81 -9.71 3.29
N GLY A 171 8.25 -10.45 4.23
CA GLY A 171 8.98 -11.50 4.93
C GLY A 171 9.51 -12.59 3.99
N THR A 172 8.77 -12.98 2.97
CA THR A 172 9.20 -13.95 1.96
C THR A 172 10.33 -13.40 1.10
N ARG A 173 10.22 -12.14 0.63
CA ARG A 173 11.27 -11.47 -0.14
C ARG A 173 12.56 -11.29 0.67
N ALA A 174 12.44 -10.97 1.95
CA ALA A 174 13.58 -10.83 2.84
C ALA A 174 14.36 -12.14 2.98
N VAL A 175 13.67 -13.27 3.14
CA VAL A 175 14.31 -14.60 3.19
C VAL A 175 14.98 -14.94 1.87
N ALA A 176 14.34 -14.72 0.73
CA ALA A 176 14.91 -14.98 -0.58
C ALA A 176 16.19 -14.15 -0.84
N ALA A 177 16.19 -12.87 -0.43
CA ALA A 177 17.36 -12.01 -0.55
C ALA A 177 18.53 -12.47 0.31
N ALA A 178 18.27 -12.96 1.52
CA ALA A 178 19.30 -13.47 2.45
C ALA A 178 19.93 -14.78 1.97
N THR A 179 19.21 -15.58 1.16
CA THR A 179 19.70 -16.87 0.65
C THR A 179 20.42 -16.76 -0.71
N THR A 180 20.36 -15.60 -1.37
CA THR A 180 21.07 -15.39 -2.64
C THR A 180 22.53 -15.03 -2.36
N PRO A 181 23.53 -15.88 -2.72
CA PRO A 181 24.93 -15.55 -2.52
C PRO A 181 25.29 -14.30 -3.31
N ALA A 182 26.05 -13.39 -2.68
CA ALA A 182 26.60 -12.23 -3.35
C ALA A 182 27.43 -12.70 -4.56
N LYS A 183 27.05 -12.25 -5.77
CA LYS A 183 27.82 -12.53 -6.97
C LYS A 183 29.18 -11.83 -6.83
N PRO A 184 30.31 -12.56 -7.00
CA PRO A 184 31.65 -11.98 -6.89
C PRO A 184 31.90 -10.90 -7.95
#